data_f303f44ca00b6f5ab7a8ea2db273a72a
#
_entry.id   f303f44ca00b6f5ab7a8ea2db273a72a
#
_cell.length_a   1.000
_cell.length_b   1.000
_cell.length_c   1.000
_cell.angle_alpha   90.00
_cell.angle_beta   90.00
_cell.angle_gamma   90.00
#
_symmetry.space_group_name_H-M   'P 1'
#
loop_
_entity.id
_entity.type
_entity.pdbx_description
1 polymer ?
#
loop_
_entity_poly.entity_id
_entity_poly.type
_entity_poly.pdbx_seq_one_letter_code
_entity_poly.pdbx_strand_id
1 'polypeptide(L)'
;MLQKVLGFLLLCLCADVCFAQLEMNGKPSPKKREQLKAPTQVCFEAFSFNSQRILTPNPDFLNTPLGERANEVPLRLWSYGLGLQTGLGKWLRFDAELRFQQNGERYAYSDAQSDSTFQYENRYQYLGMPMSLNFHWGGNFKLFAGPGITPMIFNQFVNNSQWTTALGSKKEEKLKEKNNEYASSALDVFAQMGVQVMGKNGWGGMVKAVYRKQVTNTYSKYNEAMHSTYGWGIGIGITKKL
;
A
#
# COMPACT_ATOMS: atom_id res chain seq x y z
N MET A 1 15.51 -11.59 -10.67
CA MET A 1 14.80 -10.78 -9.66
C MET A 1 13.85 -11.64 -8.82
N LEU A 2 13.02 -12.49 -9.42
CA LEU A 2 12.12 -13.42 -8.75
C LEU A 2 12.81 -14.34 -7.71
N GLN A 3 14.02 -14.84 -8.04
CA GLN A 3 14.82 -15.67 -7.13
C GLN A 3 15.24 -14.96 -5.83
N LYS A 4 15.51 -13.65 -5.88
CA LYS A 4 15.88 -12.87 -4.68
C LYS A 4 14.68 -12.62 -3.76
N VAL A 5 13.49 -12.44 -4.33
CA VAL A 5 12.23 -12.28 -3.57
C VAL A 5 11.80 -13.61 -2.94
N LEU A 6 11.94 -14.70 -3.70
CA LEU A 6 11.67 -16.05 -3.18
C LEU A 6 12.66 -16.44 -2.06
N GLY A 7 13.94 -16.06 -2.20
CA GLY A 7 14.98 -16.25 -1.18
C GLY A 7 14.68 -15.48 0.10
N PHE A 8 14.19 -14.25 0.00
CA PHE A 8 13.82 -13.45 1.16
C PHE A 8 12.57 -14.00 1.88
N LEU A 9 11.57 -14.47 1.14
CA LEU A 9 10.39 -15.15 1.69
C LEU A 9 10.77 -16.46 2.40
N LEU A 10 11.70 -17.25 1.82
CA LEU A 10 12.22 -18.46 2.47
C LEU A 10 13.01 -18.11 3.74
N LEU A 11 13.79 -17.03 3.75
CA LEU A 11 14.53 -16.58 4.92
C LEU A 11 13.59 -16.15 6.06
N CYS A 12 12.47 -15.48 5.76
CA CYS A 12 11.46 -15.14 6.75
C CYS A 12 10.76 -16.38 7.31
N LEU A 13 10.43 -17.37 6.48
CA LEU A 13 9.86 -18.64 6.91
C LEU A 13 10.86 -19.48 7.74
N CYS A 14 12.14 -19.48 7.37
CA CYS A 14 13.19 -20.15 8.13
C CYS A 14 13.47 -19.46 9.48
N ALA A 15 13.33 -18.14 9.57
CA ALA A 15 13.48 -17.41 10.84
C ALA A 15 12.43 -17.85 11.87
N ASP A 16 11.17 -18.02 11.46
CA ASP A 16 10.10 -18.52 12.35
C ASP A 16 10.37 -19.95 12.85
N VAL A 17 10.92 -20.80 11.98
CA VAL A 17 11.30 -22.19 12.35
C VAL A 17 12.53 -22.20 13.28
N CYS A 18 13.52 -21.33 13.04
CA CYS A 18 14.71 -21.21 13.91
C CYS A 18 14.36 -20.65 15.30
N PHE A 19 13.45 -19.67 15.39
CA PHE A 19 12.98 -19.18 16.69
C PHE A 19 12.21 -20.23 17.47
N ALA A 20 11.46 -21.11 16.80
CA ALA A 20 10.77 -22.23 17.42
C ALA A 20 11.75 -23.29 17.97
N GLN A 21 12.92 -23.47 17.35
CA GLN A 21 13.93 -24.46 17.81
C GLN A 21 14.85 -23.94 18.93
N LEU A 22 15.10 -22.63 19.03
CA LEU A 22 15.90 -22.04 20.11
C LEU A 22 15.19 -22.09 21.48
N GLU A 23 13.88 -22.34 21.52
CA GLU A 23 13.09 -22.44 22.75
C GLU A 23 13.14 -23.84 23.43
N MET A 24 13.78 -24.85 22.82
CA MET A 24 13.73 -26.24 23.34
C MET A 24 14.69 -26.55 24.47
N ASN A 25 15.63 -25.67 24.84
CA ASN A 25 16.67 -25.97 25.83
C ASN A 25 16.49 -25.34 27.22
N GLY A 26 15.38 -24.72 27.52
CA GLY A 26 15.10 -24.19 28.86
C GLY A 26 13.64 -24.47 29.23
N LYS A 27 13.41 -25.48 30.11
CA LYS A 27 12.06 -25.79 30.60
C LYS A 27 11.45 -24.63 31.40
N PRO A 28 10.57 -23.81 30.84
CA PRO A 28 9.58 -23.09 31.61
C PRO A 28 8.23 -23.81 31.50
N SER A 29 7.50 -23.80 32.59
CA SER A 29 6.17 -24.41 32.72
C SER A 29 5.26 -24.03 31.56
N PRO A 30 4.69 -25.00 30.81
CA PRO A 30 3.93 -24.74 29.57
C PRO A 30 2.66 -23.90 29.77
N LYS A 31 2.10 -23.84 30.95
CA LYS A 31 0.83 -23.13 31.21
C LYS A 31 0.91 -21.61 31.24
N LYS A 32 2.08 -21.00 31.41
CA LYS A 32 2.22 -19.54 31.55
C LYS A 32 2.52 -18.83 30.23
N ARG A 33 3.03 -19.55 29.19
CA ARG A 33 3.36 -18.98 27.87
C ARG A 33 2.19 -18.95 26.88
N GLU A 34 1.28 -19.92 26.92
CA GLU A 34 0.12 -19.95 26.01
C GLU A 34 -0.85 -18.77 26.18
N GLN A 35 -0.89 -18.18 27.37
CA GLN A 35 -1.79 -17.05 27.65
C GLN A 35 -1.28 -15.68 27.13
N LEU A 36 -0.03 -15.58 26.65
CA LEU A 36 0.59 -14.30 26.28
C LEU A 36 0.58 -13.97 24.78
N LYS A 37 0.42 -14.97 23.92
CA LYS A 37 0.40 -14.74 22.46
C LYS A 37 -1.04 -14.70 21.95
N ALA A 38 -1.41 -13.60 21.30
CA ALA A 38 -2.66 -13.56 20.55
C ALA A 38 -2.58 -14.54 19.36
N PRO A 39 -3.65 -15.28 19.03
CA PRO A 39 -3.64 -16.27 17.96
C PRO A 39 -3.31 -15.61 16.62
N THR A 40 -2.64 -16.38 15.77
CA THR A 40 -2.43 -16.00 14.36
C THR A 40 -3.77 -15.96 13.63
N GLN A 41 -3.92 -15.02 12.71
CA GLN A 41 -5.12 -14.80 11.93
C GLN A 41 -4.74 -14.62 10.46
N VAL A 42 -5.57 -15.14 9.57
CA VAL A 42 -5.55 -14.75 8.15
C VAL A 42 -6.47 -13.56 7.98
N CYS A 43 -6.09 -12.60 7.15
CA CYS A 43 -6.92 -11.46 6.80
C CYS A 43 -7.01 -11.27 5.28
N PHE A 44 -8.18 -10.88 4.82
CA PHE A 44 -8.39 -10.34 3.48
C PHE A 44 -8.86 -8.90 3.61
N GLU A 45 -8.27 -7.99 2.85
CA GLU A 45 -8.52 -6.57 2.95
C GLU A 45 -8.76 -5.92 1.59
N ALA A 46 -9.66 -4.96 1.58
CA ALA A 46 -9.89 -4.05 0.46
C ALA A 46 -9.74 -2.60 0.94
N PHE A 47 -9.04 -1.79 0.17
CA PHE A 47 -8.76 -0.39 0.49
C PHE A 47 -9.28 0.53 -0.61
N SER A 48 -9.94 1.60 -0.19
CA SER A 48 -10.17 2.79 -1.00
C SER A 48 -9.20 3.87 -0.56
N PHE A 49 -8.34 4.32 -1.45
CA PHE A 49 -7.23 5.24 -1.16
C PHE A 49 -7.30 6.48 -2.06
N ASN A 50 -7.23 7.67 -1.48
CA ASN A 50 -7.11 8.93 -2.18
C ASN A 50 -5.62 9.26 -2.34
N SER A 51 -5.11 9.09 -3.56
CA SER A 51 -3.72 9.30 -3.92
C SER A 51 -3.51 10.71 -4.47
N GLN A 52 -2.41 11.33 -4.07
CA GLN A 52 -1.91 12.61 -4.58
C GLN A 52 -0.45 12.45 -4.93
N ARG A 53 0.03 13.18 -5.92
CA ARG A 53 1.46 13.17 -6.28
C ARG A 53 2.23 14.30 -5.63
N ILE A 54 3.52 14.02 -5.44
CA ILE A 54 4.55 15.02 -5.22
C ILE A 54 5.49 14.93 -6.42
N LEU A 55 5.67 16.03 -7.11
CA LEU A 55 6.58 16.13 -8.23
C LEU A 55 7.63 17.20 -7.89
N THR A 56 8.91 16.84 -7.99
CA THR A 56 10.04 17.74 -7.77
C THR A 56 11.04 17.61 -8.92
N PRO A 57 11.77 18.69 -9.27
CA PRO A 57 12.86 18.58 -10.23
C PRO A 57 13.88 17.56 -9.78
N ASN A 58 14.40 16.77 -10.71
CA ASN A 58 15.52 15.91 -10.42
C ASN A 58 16.80 16.77 -10.36
N PRO A 59 17.55 16.77 -9.24
CA PRO A 59 18.73 17.60 -9.08
C PRO A 59 19.86 17.28 -10.07
N ASP A 60 19.83 16.10 -10.69
CA ASP A 60 20.80 15.68 -11.72
C ASP A 60 20.52 16.33 -13.09
N PHE A 61 19.39 17.04 -13.24
CA PHE A 61 18.97 17.70 -14.48
C PHE A 61 18.77 19.18 -14.26
N LEU A 62 19.29 20.00 -15.18
CA LEU A 62 19.20 21.46 -15.09
C LEU A 62 17.84 21.97 -15.59
N ASN A 63 17.17 22.81 -14.76
CA ASN A 63 16.04 23.66 -15.16
C ASN A 63 14.85 22.96 -15.84
N THR A 64 14.42 21.81 -15.36
CA THR A 64 13.23 21.14 -15.88
C THR A 64 11.96 21.81 -15.39
N PRO A 65 11.11 22.36 -16.29
CA PRO A 65 9.81 22.87 -15.89
C PRO A 65 8.87 21.73 -15.52
N LEU A 66 8.28 21.80 -14.34
CA LEU A 66 7.35 20.76 -13.83
C LEU A 66 5.93 20.85 -14.39
N GLY A 67 5.66 21.81 -15.29
CA GLY A 67 4.35 22.08 -15.84
C GLY A 67 3.38 22.74 -14.84
N GLU A 68 2.17 23.06 -15.31
CA GLU A 68 1.12 23.63 -14.48
C GLU A 68 0.44 22.54 -13.65
N ARG A 69 0.27 22.78 -12.35
CA ARG A 69 -0.24 21.80 -11.38
C ARG A 69 -1.54 22.22 -10.71
N ALA A 70 -2.05 23.41 -11.04
CA ALA A 70 -3.25 23.96 -10.39
C ALA A 70 -4.50 23.10 -10.53
N ASN A 71 -4.57 22.26 -11.59
CA ASN A 71 -5.71 21.40 -11.89
C ASN A 71 -5.51 19.94 -11.49
N GLU A 72 -4.48 19.65 -10.66
CA GLU A 72 -4.31 18.31 -10.12
C GLU A 72 -5.29 18.05 -8.98
N VAL A 73 -5.95 16.91 -9.04
CA VAL A 73 -6.92 16.48 -8.04
C VAL A 73 -6.58 15.08 -7.52
N PRO A 74 -6.95 14.76 -6.26
CA PRO A 74 -6.73 13.42 -5.72
C PRO A 74 -7.41 12.36 -6.58
N LEU A 75 -6.72 11.25 -6.83
CA LEU A 75 -7.26 10.09 -7.52
C LEU A 75 -7.67 9.01 -6.51
N ARG A 76 -8.93 8.59 -6.56
CA ARG A 76 -9.42 7.49 -5.75
C ARG A 76 -9.10 6.14 -6.40
N LEU A 77 -8.36 5.30 -5.67
CA LEU A 77 -7.86 4.03 -6.15
C LEU A 77 -8.24 2.89 -5.19
N TRP A 78 -8.34 1.69 -5.74
CA TRP A 78 -8.60 0.48 -4.96
C TRP A 78 -7.36 -0.40 -4.89
N SER A 79 -7.17 -1.03 -3.74
CA SER A 79 -6.10 -1.99 -3.48
C SER A 79 -6.69 -3.18 -2.72
N TYR A 80 -6.13 -4.38 -2.92
CA TYR A 80 -6.61 -5.61 -2.31
C TYR A 80 -5.43 -6.38 -1.76
N GLY A 81 -5.60 -6.99 -0.58
CA GLY A 81 -4.53 -7.73 0.08
C GLY A 81 -5.01 -8.97 0.80
N LEU A 82 -4.13 -9.94 0.89
CA LEU A 82 -4.26 -11.14 1.70
C LEU A 82 -3.06 -11.21 2.64
N GLY A 83 -3.28 -11.42 3.92
CA GLY A 83 -2.21 -11.36 4.89
C GLY A 83 -2.39 -12.24 6.12
N LEU A 84 -1.36 -12.16 6.96
CA LEU A 84 -1.28 -12.82 8.25
C LEU A 84 -1.08 -11.77 9.33
N GLN A 85 -1.78 -11.94 10.43
CA GLN A 85 -1.62 -11.14 11.65
C GLN A 85 -1.20 -12.08 12.77
N THR A 86 -0.03 -11.84 13.36
CA THR A 86 0.51 -12.69 14.41
C THR A 86 0.76 -11.91 15.70
N GLY A 87 0.37 -12.47 16.84
CA GLY A 87 0.62 -11.85 18.15
C GLY A 87 2.06 -12.03 18.58
N LEU A 88 2.77 -10.92 18.81
CA LEU A 88 4.10 -10.91 19.41
C LEU A 88 4.04 -10.85 20.94
N GLY A 89 2.88 -10.48 21.48
CA GLY A 89 2.61 -10.37 22.91
C GLY A 89 1.16 -9.99 23.19
N LYS A 90 0.87 -9.56 24.41
CA LYS A 90 -0.48 -9.20 24.85
C LYS A 90 -1.06 -8.01 24.07
N TRP A 91 -0.20 -7.04 23.73
CA TRP A 91 -0.59 -5.75 23.15
C TRP A 91 -0.03 -5.52 21.76
N LEU A 92 0.94 -6.32 21.32
CA LEU A 92 1.68 -6.11 20.09
C LEU A 92 1.36 -7.22 19.09
N ARG A 93 1.11 -6.84 17.86
CA ARG A 93 0.94 -7.72 16.71
C ARG A 93 1.81 -7.29 15.55
N PHE A 94 2.28 -8.26 14.82
CA PHE A 94 2.91 -8.10 13.52
C PHE A 94 1.92 -8.52 12.44
N ASP A 95 1.74 -7.65 11.46
CA ASP A 95 0.91 -7.92 10.28
C ASP A 95 1.81 -7.91 9.05
N ALA A 96 1.64 -8.91 8.18
CA ALA A 96 2.29 -8.98 6.88
C ALA A 96 1.26 -9.39 5.83
N GLU A 97 1.27 -8.70 4.69
CA GLU A 97 0.31 -8.94 3.61
C GLU A 97 1.01 -9.03 2.26
N LEU A 98 0.37 -9.70 1.31
CA LEU A 98 0.62 -9.54 -0.11
C LEU A 98 -0.52 -8.71 -0.69
N ARG A 99 -0.18 -7.59 -1.33
CA ARG A 99 -1.17 -6.59 -1.75
C ARG A 99 -0.95 -6.16 -3.19
N PHE A 100 -2.03 -6.21 -3.98
CA PHE A 100 -2.10 -5.43 -5.21
C PHE A 100 -2.38 -3.99 -4.83
N GLN A 101 -1.44 -3.10 -5.09
CA GLN A 101 -1.49 -1.69 -4.69
C GLN A 101 -1.46 -0.78 -5.90
N GLN A 102 -2.25 0.28 -5.84
CA GLN A 102 -2.25 1.33 -6.85
C GLN A 102 -1.89 2.67 -6.23
N ASN A 103 -1.05 3.43 -6.91
CA ASN A 103 -0.77 4.83 -6.70
C ASN A 103 -1.15 5.61 -7.96
N GLY A 104 -1.37 6.90 -7.86
CA GLY A 104 -1.67 7.67 -9.07
C GLY A 104 -2.08 9.10 -8.79
N GLU A 105 -2.31 9.81 -9.87
CA GLU A 105 -2.79 11.18 -9.90
C GLU A 105 -3.83 11.36 -10.99
N ARG A 106 -4.62 12.43 -10.85
CA ARG A 106 -5.58 12.88 -11.83
C ARG A 106 -5.39 14.36 -12.08
N TYR A 107 -5.51 14.74 -13.34
CA TYR A 107 -5.57 16.11 -13.78
C TYR A 107 -6.92 16.34 -14.45
N ALA A 108 -7.56 17.47 -14.18
CA ALA A 108 -8.82 17.85 -14.80
C ALA A 108 -8.82 19.34 -15.11
N TYR A 109 -8.85 19.66 -16.37
CA TYR A 109 -8.90 21.02 -16.88
C TYR A 109 -10.22 21.24 -17.65
N SER A 110 -10.82 22.40 -17.47
CA SER A 110 -11.98 22.85 -18.23
C SER A 110 -11.77 24.30 -18.65
N ASP A 111 -11.87 24.56 -19.93
CA ASP A 111 -11.81 25.90 -20.46
C ASP A 111 -13.21 26.53 -20.44
N ALA A 112 -13.36 27.62 -19.67
CA ALA A 112 -14.64 28.31 -19.52
C ALA A 112 -15.09 29.05 -20.80
N GLN A 113 -14.18 29.28 -21.75
CA GLN A 113 -14.49 30.06 -22.98
C GLN A 113 -14.88 29.17 -24.17
N SER A 114 -14.37 27.93 -24.22
CA SER A 114 -14.52 27.04 -25.38
C SER A 114 -15.29 25.77 -25.09
N ASP A 115 -15.81 25.57 -23.88
CA ASP A 115 -16.44 24.31 -23.43
C ASP A 115 -15.55 23.06 -23.62
N SER A 116 -14.26 23.25 -23.90
CA SER A 116 -13.32 22.15 -24.06
C SER A 116 -12.85 21.64 -22.68
N THR A 117 -12.71 20.34 -22.58
CA THR A 117 -12.22 19.71 -21.36
C THR A 117 -11.09 18.77 -21.67
N PHE A 118 -10.13 18.70 -20.76
CA PHE A 118 -9.05 17.71 -20.81
C PHE A 118 -8.87 17.12 -19.42
N GLN A 119 -8.85 15.80 -19.34
CA GLN A 119 -8.52 15.09 -18.11
C GLN A 119 -7.64 13.87 -18.39
N TYR A 120 -6.76 13.56 -17.47
CA TYR A 120 -6.06 12.29 -17.48
C TYR A 120 -5.99 11.69 -16.08
N GLU A 121 -5.90 10.38 -16.04
CA GLU A 121 -5.64 9.59 -14.85
C GLU A 121 -4.42 8.70 -15.09
N ASN A 122 -3.37 8.91 -14.31
CA ASN A 122 -2.18 8.07 -14.28
C ASN A 122 -2.28 7.12 -13.10
N ARG A 123 -2.13 5.83 -13.34
CA ARG A 123 -2.16 4.78 -12.33
C ARG A 123 -0.89 3.95 -12.40
N TYR A 124 -0.17 3.91 -11.31
CA TYR A 124 1.03 3.09 -11.11
C TYR A 124 0.63 1.87 -10.30
N GLN A 125 0.74 0.69 -10.88
CA GLN A 125 0.33 -0.56 -10.27
C GLN A 125 1.53 -1.31 -9.74
N TYR A 126 1.41 -1.81 -8.51
CA TYR A 126 2.47 -2.50 -7.79
C TYR A 126 1.95 -3.80 -7.17
N LEU A 127 2.86 -4.75 -7.03
CA LEU A 127 2.72 -5.84 -6.07
C LEU A 127 3.55 -5.47 -4.84
N GLY A 128 2.90 -5.24 -3.70
CA GLY A 128 3.52 -4.80 -2.45
C GLY A 128 3.40 -5.84 -1.35
N MET A 129 4.29 -5.73 -0.37
CA MET A 129 4.26 -6.52 0.85
C MET A 129 4.22 -5.60 2.08
N PRO A 130 3.03 -5.05 2.44
CA PRO A 130 2.88 -4.27 3.65
C PRO A 130 3.24 -5.07 4.88
N MET A 131 4.08 -4.49 5.73
CA MET A 131 4.46 -5.02 7.03
C MET A 131 4.27 -3.95 8.08
N SER A 132 3.60 -4.28 9.19
CA SER A 132 3.34 -3.32 10.28
C SER A 132 3.43 -3.94 11.65
N LEU A 133 3.78 -3.10 12.62
CA LEU A 133 3.70 -3.39 14.04
C LEU A 133 2.55 -2.60 14.65
N ASN A 134 1.55 -3.30 15.16
CA ASN A 134 0.32 -2.71 15.67
C ASN A 134 0.15 -2.94 17.15
N PHE A 135 -0.13 -1.88 17.89
CA PHE A 135 -0.60 -1.96 19.26
C PHE A 135 -2.10 -2.21 19.26
N HIS A 136 -2.54 -3.19 20.04
CA HIS A 136 -3.93 -3.60 20.17
C HIS A 136 -4.44 -3.43 21.60
N TRP A 137 -5.60 -2.80 21.76
CA TRP A 137 -6.28 -2.60 23.03
C TRP A 137 -7.70 -3.14 22.98
N GLY A 138 -8.13 -3.82 24.01
CA GLY A 138 -9.51 -4.34 24.14
C GLY A 138 -9.56 -5.87 24.10
N GLY A 139 -10.79 -6.35 24.15
CA GLY A 139 -11.13 -7.79 24.16
C GLY A 139 -11.58 -8.31 22.80
N ASN A 140 -12.88 -8.63 22.67
CA ASN A 140 -13.49 -9.01 21.39
C ASN A 140 -13.62 -7.81 20.44
N PHE A 141 -13.83 -6.63 20.96
CA PHE A 141 -13.68 -5.35 20.28
C PHE A 141 -12.29 -4.81 20.60
N LYS A 142 -11.48 -4.58 19.56
CA LYS A 142 -10.11 -4.11 19.67
C LYS A 142 -9.92 -2.83 18.88
N LEU A 143 -9.34 -1.86 19.53
CA LEU A 143 -8.70 -0.73 18.86
C LEU A 143 -7.27 -1.13 18.51
N PHE A 144 -6.78 -0.67 17.38
CA PHE A 144 -5.37 -0.86 17.03
C PHE A 144 -4.81 0.36 16.30
N ALA A 145 -3.50 0.55 16.46
CA ALA A 145 -2.75 1.55 15.72
C ALA A 145 -1.29 1.11 15.59
N GLY A 146 -0.65 1.50 14.48
CA GLY A 146 0.76 1.21 14.29
C GLY A 146 1.35 1.75 13.00
N PRO A 147 2.69 1.86 12.95
CA PRO A 147 3.43 2.16 11.75
C PRO A 147 3.72 0.91 10.92
N GLY A 148 4.06 1.13 9.66
CA GLY A 148 4.50 0.07 8.77
C GLY A 148 5.26 0.58 7.56
N ILE A 149 5.77 -0.38 6.81
CA ILE A 149 6.46 -0.18 5.53
C ILE A 149 5.86 -1.08 4.47
N THR A 150 5.93 -0.67 3.21
CA THR A 150 5.50 -1.48 2.07
C THR A 150 6.58 -1.46 1.01
N PRO A 151 7.49 -2.45 0.98
CA PRO A 151 8.28 -2.69 -0.21
C PRO A 151 7.38 -3.15 -1.35
N MET A 152 7.60 -2.61 -2.55
CA MET A 152 6.75 -2.82 -3.72
C MET A 152 7.58 -3.10 -4.95
N ILE A 153 7.05 -3.92 -5.84
CA ILE A 153 7.59 -4.18 -7.17
C ILE A 153 6.63 -3.56 -8.18
N PHE A 154 7.17 -2.76 -9.10
CA PHE A 154 6.41 -2.16 -10.17
C PHE A 154 5.89 -3.23 -11.13
N ASN A 155 4.59 -3.17 -11.42
CA ASN A 155 3.93 -4.08 -12.35
C ASN A 155 3.68 -3.41 -13.71
N GLN A 156 2.94 -2.30 -13.71
CA GLN A 156 2.64 -1.55 -14.94
C GLN A 156 2.16 -0.13 -14.64
N PHE A 157 2.27 0.73 -15.64
CA PHE A 157 1.66 2.03 -15.72
C PHE A 157 0.41 1.98 -16.60
N VAL A 158 -0.64 2.71 -16.22
CA VAL A 158 -1.87 2.85 -16.99
C VAL A 158 -2.23 4.34 -17.03
N ASN A 159 -2.29 4.90 -18.22
CA ASN A 159 -2.83 6.24 -18.45
C ASN A 159 -4.20 6.12 -19.14
N ASN A 160 -5.16 6.87 -18.65
CA ASN A 160 -6.44 7.08 -19.30
C ASN A 160 -6.60 8.58 -19.55
N SER A 161 -6.58 8.99 -20.79
CA SER A 161 -6.76 10.39 -21.19
C SER A 161 -8.10 10.57 -21.90
N GLN A 162 -8.81 11.63 -21.56
CA GLN A 162 -10.09 11.99 -22.16
C GLN A 162 -10.07 13.48 -22.48
N TRP A 163 -10.52 13.83 -23.67
CA TRP A 163 -10.72 15.23 -24.05
C TRP A 163 -12.00 15.42 -24.84
N THR A 164 -12.62 16.55 -24.60
CA THR A 164 -13.79 17.00 -25.32
C THR A 164 -13.42 18.31 -26.06
N THR A 165 -13.62 18.35 -27.37
CA THR A 165 -13.38 19.57 -28.18
C THR A 165 -14.53 20.55 -28.00
N ALA A 166 -14.32 21.82 -28.34
CA ALA A 166 -15.35 22.85 -28.36
C ALA A 166 -16.58 22.49 -29.22
N LEU A 167 -16.44 21.60 -30.19
CA LEU A 167 -17.52 21.06 -31.00
C LEU A 167 -18.23 19.85 -30.40
N GLY A 168 -17.92 19.48 -29.15
CA GLY A 168 -18.53 18.36 -28.43
C GLY A 168 -17.99 16.97 -28.81
N SER A 169 -16.99 16.87 -29.68
CA SER A 169 -16.35 15.58 -29.99
C SER A 169 -15.57 15.07 -28.79
N LYS A 170 -15.88 13.85 -28.34
CA LYS A 170 -15.17 13.17 -27.26
C LYS A 170 -14.16 12.19 -27.81
N LYS A 171 -12.96 12.20 -27.28
CA LYS A 171 -11.92 11.20 -27.54
C LYS A 171 -11.43 10.63 -26.22
N GLU A 172 -11.17 9.32 -26.23
CA GLU A 172 -10.59 8.59 -25.10
C GLU A 172 -9.38 7.80 -25.61
N GLU A 173 -8.31 7.85 -24.85
CA GLU A 173 -7.11 7.06 -25.12
C GLU A 173 -6.68 6.34 -23.85
N LYS A 174 -6.32 5.08 -24.01
CA LYS A 174 -5.83 4.25 -22.91
C LYS A 174 -4.50 3.65 -23.29
N LEU A 175 -3.47 4.07 -22.56
CA LEU A 175 -2.11 3.55 -22.69
C LEU A 175 -1.80 2.62 -21.51
N LYS A 176 -1.14 1.51 -21.80
CA LYS A 176 -0.57 0.61 -20.80
C LYS A 176 0.88 0.36 -21.12
N GLU A 177 1.75 0.64 -20.18
CA GLU A 177 3.19 0.53 -20.37
C GLU A 177 3.87 -0.22 -19.24
N LYS A 178 4.94 -0.91 -19.61
CA LYS A 178 5.89 -1.51 -18.72
C LYS A 178 7.28 -1.30 -19.31
N ASN A 179 7.76 -0.08 -19.18
CA ASN A 179 9.03 0.34 -19.77
C ASN A 179 10.07 0.68 -18.67
N ASN A 180 11.27 1.02 -19.09
CA ASN A 180 12.40 1.36 -18.20
C ASN A 180 12.34 2.80 -17.66
N GLU A 181 11.30 3.57 -17.96
CA GLU A 181 11.09 4.92 -17.42
C GLU A 181 10.66 4.88 -15.96
N TYR A 182 10.14 3.73 -15.50
CA TYR A 182 9.68 3.53 -14.14
C TYR A 182 10.70 2.75 -13.31
N ALA A 183 10.83 3.13 -12.05
CA ALA A 183 11.63 2.38 -11.09
C ALA A 183 11.03 0.98 -10.88
N SER A 184 11.86 -0.06 -10.96
CA SER A 184 11.41 -1.45 -10.81
C SER A 184 10.88 -1.78 -9.42
N SER A 185 11.22 -0.97 -8.42
CA SER A 185 10.81 -1.14 -7.03
C SER A 185 10.57 0.21 -6.37
N ALA A 186 9.66 0.22 -5.40
CA ALA A 186 9.34 1.39 -4.60
C ALA A 186 9.15 0.99 -3.13
N LEU A 187 9.21 1.98 -2.24
CA LEU A 187 9.00 1.82 -0.81
C LEU A 187 8.02 2.88 -0.31
N ASP A 188 6.95 2.44 0.36
CA ASP A 188 6.06 3.31 1.11
C ASP A 188 6.33 3.15 2.61
N VAL A 189 6.16 4.24 3.35
CA VAL A 189 5.94 4.23 4.80
C VAL A 189 4.48 4.56 5.07
N PHE A 190 3.89 3.94 6.08
CA PHE A 190 2.51 4.20 6.43
C PHE A 190 2.27 4.16 7.93
N ALA A 191 1.20 4.81 8.36
CA ALA A 191 0.61 4.68 9.67
C ALA A 191 -0.86 4.27 9.51
N GLN A 192 -1.32 3.39 10.39
CA GLN A 192 -2.71 2.92 10.37
C GLN A 192 -3.32 2.93 11.76
N MET A 193 -4.63 3.10 11.82
CA MET A 193 -5.43 2.94 13.01
C MET A 193 -6.79 2.37 12.65
N GLY A 194 -7.39 1.62 13.56
CA GLY A 194 -8.68 1.02 13.25
C GLY A 194 -9.30 0.26 14.41
N VAL A 195 -10.37 -0.41 14.06
CA VAL A 195 -11.13 -1.29 14.95
C VAL A 195 -11.23 -2.68 14.35
N GLN A 196 -11.13 -3.69 15.19
CA GLN A 196 -11.32 -5.09 14.85
C GLN A 196 -12.33 -5.70 15.82
N VAL A 197 -13.31 -6.42 15.29
CA VAL A 197 -14.29 -7.16 16.07
C VAL A 197 -14.13 -8.64 15.77
N MET A 198 -14.04 -9.46 16.81
CA MET A 198 -13.88 -10.90 16.70
C MET A 198 -15.07 -11.62 17.29
N GLY A 199 -15.71 -12.48 16.48
CA GLY A 199 -16.77 -13.36 16.90
C GLY A 199 -16.26 -14.60 17.64
N LYS A 200 -17.15 -15.29 18.37
CA LYS A 200 -16.85 -16.51 19.11
C LYS A 200 -16.38 -17.67 18.23
N ASN A 201 -16.83 -17.71 16.99
CA ASN A 201 -16.46 -18.70 15.97
C ASN A 201 -15.08 -18.45 15.30
N GLY A 202 -14.33 -17.44 15.77
CA GLY A 202 -13.02 -17.07 15.25
C GLY A 202 -13.04 -16.24 13.95
N TRP A 203 -14.20 -15.90 13.42
CA TRP A 203 -14.33 -14.91 12.36
C TRP A 203 -14.40 -13.50 12.93
N GLY A 204 -13.89 -12.55 12.19
CA GLY A 204 -13.92 -11.14 12.57
C GLY A 204 -13.97 -10.22 11.37
N GLY A 205 -14.28 -8.98 11.66
CA GLY A 205 -14.22 -7.88 10.72
C GLY A 205 -13.33 -6.77 11.25
N MET A 206 -12.76 -5.98 10.35
CA MET A 206 -12.03 -4.78 10.71
C MET A 206 -12.28 -3.62 9.75
N VAL A 207 -12.16 -2.43 10.31
CA VAL A 207 -12.15 -1.17 9.55
C VAL A 207 -10.94 -0.39 10.03
N LYS A 208 -10.18 0.18 9.08
CA LYS A 208 -9.00 0.97 9.39
C LYS A 208 -8.85 2.19 8.49
N ALA A 209 -8.30 3.26 9.05
CA ALA A 209 -7.79 4.40 8.33
C ALA A 209 -6.28 4.21 8.14
N VAL A 210 -5.78 4.57 6.97
CA VAL A 210 -4.36 4.44 6.62
C VAL A 210 -3.90 5.74 5.97
N TYR A 211 -2.81 6.30 6.47
CA TYR A 211 -2.03 7.33 5.79
C TYR A 211 -0.75 6.70 5.29
N ARG A 212 -0.40 6.90 4.03
CA ARG A 212 0.86 6.40 3.47
C ARG A 212 1.55 7.46 2.63
N LYS A 213 2.88 7.33 2.55
CA LYS A 213 3.75 8.18 1.74
C LYS A 213 4.82 7.33 1.09
N GLN A 214 4.96 7.46 -0.20
CA GLN A 214 6.06 6.85 -0.94
C GLN A 214 7.33 7.64 -0.66
N VAL A 215 8.39 6.95 -0.25
CA VAL A 215 9.69 7.57 0.11
C VAL A 215 10.74 7.39 -0.99
N THR A 216 10.46 6.56 -1.97
CA THR A 216 11.30 6.35 -3.16
C THR A 216 10.68 7.02 -4.38
N ASN A 217 11.46 7.18 -5.44
CA ASN A 217 10.95 7.72 -6.69
C ASN A 217 10.17 6.66 -7.48
N THR A 218 9.05 7.06 -8.12
CA THR A 218 8.30 6.23 -9.08
C THR A 218 9.00 6.12 -10.41
N TYR A 219 9.66 7.20 -10.84
CA TYR A 219 10.41 7.23 -12.09
C TYR A 219 11.81 6.66 -11.93
N SER A 220 12.40 6.22 -13.02
CA SER A 220 13.80 5.81 -13.04
C SER A 220 14.72 7.02 -12.77
N LYS A 221 15.95 6.77 -12.38
CA LYS A 221 16.95 7.82 -12.11
C LYS A 221 17.29 8.69 -13.34
N TYR A 222 16.92 8.24 -14.53
CA TYR A 222 17.15 8.97 -15.78
C TYR A 222 16.02 9.91 -16.17
N ASN A 223 14.98 10.01 -15.35
CA ASN A 223 13.88 10.95 -15.59
C ASN A 223 14.22 12.33 -15.02
N GLU A 224 13.83 13.37 -15.75
CA GLU A 224 14.05 14.76 -15.38
C GLU A 224 13.28 15.21 -14.13
N ALA A 225 12.24 14.48 -13.74
CA ALA A 225 11.45 14.73 -12.57
C ALA A 225 11.48 13.54 -11.59
N MET A 226 11.48 13.86 -10.31
CA MET A 226 11.23 12.90 -9.24
C MET A 226 9.75 12.91 -8.89
N HIS A 227 9.14 11.73 -8.90
CA HIS A 227 7.71 11.53 -8.62
C HIS A 227 7.53 10.59 -7.45
N SER A 228 6.73 10.98 -6.49
CA SER A 228 6.28 10.14 -5.39
C SER A 228 4.80 10.40 -5.10
N THR A 229 4.17 9.53 -4.34
CA THR A 229 2.75 9.66 -3.99
C THR A 229 2.55 9.64 -2.49
N TYR A 230 1.49 10.30 -2.05
CA TYR A 230 1.03 10.24 -0.67
C TYR A 230 -0.50 10.28 -0.63
N GLY A 231 -1.06 10.00 0.52
CA GLY A 231 -2.49 10.16 0.71
C GLY A 231 -3.02 9.36 1.89
N TRP A 232 -4.34 9.28 1.96
CA TRP A 232 -5.04 8.55 2.99
C TRP A 232 -6.15 7.68 2.40
N GLY A 233 -6.53 6.65 3.13
CA GLY A 233 -7.56 5.73 2.69
C GLY A 233 -8.26 5.04 3.85
N ILE A 234 -9.34 4.36 3.50
CA ILE A 234 -10.11 3.50 4.40
C ILE A 234 -10.03 2.08 3.89
N GLY A 235 -9.68 1.17 4.79
CA GLY A 235 -9.67 -0.27 4.53
C GLY A 235 -10.77 -0.97 5.31
N ILE A 236 -11.34 -1.98 4.67
CA ILE A 236 -12.22 -2.96 5.31
C ILE A 236 -11.62 -4.33 5.14
N GLY A 237 -11.77 -5.18 6.14
CA GLY A 237 -11.21 -6.52 6.09
C GLY A 237 -12.01 -7.56 6.85
N ILE A 238 -11.83 -8.80 6.44
CA ILE A 238 -12.36 -9.98 7.11
C ILE A 238 -11.17 -10.76 7.66
N THR A 239 -11.28 -11.22 8.89
CA THR A 239 -10.23 -11.98 9.56
C THR A 239 -10.74 -13.34 10.04
N LYS A 240 -9.85 -14.33 10.07
CA LYS A 240 -10.13 -15.66 10.60
C LYS A 240 -8.98 -16.10 11.48
N LYS A 241 -9.28 -16.50 12.71
CA LYS A 241 -8.29 -17.19 13.59
C LYS A 241 -7.94 -18.55 13.01
N LEU A 242 -6.65 -18.86 13.00
CA LEU A 242 -6.11 -20.17 12.70
C LEU A 242 -6.11 -21.05 13.93
#